data_d5da8b8e4b950a9089b626601f719a49
#
_entry.id   d5da8b8e4b950a9089b626601f719a49
#
_cell.length_a   1.000
_cell.length_b   1.000
_cell.length_c   1.000
_cell.angle_alpha   90.00
_cell.angle_beta   90.00
_cell.angle_gamma   90.00
#
_symmetry.space_group_name_H-M   'P 1'
#
loop_
_entity.id
_entity.type
_entity.pdbx_description
1 polymer ?
#
loop_
_entity_poly.entity_id
_entity_poly.type
_entity_poly.pdbx_seq_one_letter_code
_entity_poly.pdbx_strand_id
1 'polypeptide(L)'
;MQTVETKNGKISGIQENGYTVFKGIPYATPPVGDLRWKAPQPVEPWEGVFQADHFRARGWQPDDTADTDGKEVPYWKTKLLKEYYDDPAYQAEMSEDSLYLNIWTPAQAAGEKLPVAFWIHGGGFGSGWSWEKEFDGEAYCKRGVILVTIAYRLGMWGNLAHPWLNEENPRHISGNYGILDQIAALKWVYENIENFGGDRDNITIFGQSAGAMSSQYLVSTELTGNMIAKAIFQSGGAHHNEALTGATWEKTLEIGKEFVACTGAKSLEELRAMPADELERLTEEFSEQKQEEILFLPVVDGYVFTENTTECLNNGHVKKIPYMLGTTENDLFVTPDMLKTGKKSILYKGCLEWSMMTEKLWNQPSYVYYFTHHLPGDDWGAFHGAELWYMFGTLDRCWRPFGPDDRRLCDDMLGYWTDFMKTGRPAEEKEWRPCRAGDPFVKILD
;
A
#
# COMPACT_ATOMS: atom_id res chain seq x y z
N MET A 1 2.07 24.65 -10.76
CA MET A 1 2.63 24.16 -12.07
C MET A 1 1.59 23.24 -12.71
N GLN A 2 0.88 23.71 -13.73
CA GLN A 2 -0.30 22.98 -14.27
C GLN A 2 0.06 21.95 -15.36
N THR A 3 1.15 22.13 -16.09
CA THR A 3 1.59 21.21 -17.15
C THR A 3 3.02 20.80 -16.93
N VAL A 4 3.28 19.49 -17.04
CA VAL A 4 4.58 18.84 -16.78
C VAL A 4 4.96 17.98 -17.97
N GLU A 5 6.24 18.01 -18.35
CA GLU A 5 6.82 17.08 -19.32
C GLU A 5 7.23 15.79 -18.60
N THR A 6 6.92 14.64 -19.16
CA THR A 6 7.36 13.34 -18.68
C THR A 6 8.06 12.57 -19.79
N LYS A 7 8.64 11.42 -19.47
CA LYS A 7 9.22 10.53 -20.50
C LYS A 7 8.19 10.02 -21.51
N ASN A 8 6.91 9.98 -21.11
CA ASN A 8 5.82 9.47 -21.94
C ASN A 8 5.08 10.59 -22.72
N GLY A 9 5.31 11.87 -22.39
CA GLY A 9 4.65 13.03 -23.01
C GLY A 9 4.22 14.07 -21.98
N LYS A 10 3.49 15.08 -22.44
CA LYS A 10 3.02 16.16 -21.56
C LYS A 10 1.78 15.74 -20.79
N ILE A 11 1.70 16.16 -19.51
CA ILE A 11 0.58 15.91 -18.62
C ILE A 11 0.06 17.24 -18.07
N SER A 12 -1.25 17.46 -18.07
CA SER A 12 -1.89 18.60 -17.42
C SER A 12 -2.70 18.13 -16.22
N GLY A 13 -2.51 18.78 -15.07
CA GLY A 13 -3.27 18.56 -13.84
C GLY A 13 -4.22 19.70 -13.50
N ILE A 14 -4.89 19.59 -12.35
CA ILE A 14 -5.82 20.58 -11.80
C ILE A 14 -5.06 21.46 -10.82
N GLN A 15 -5.11 22.77 -11.04
CA GLN A 15 -4.57 23.74 -10.09
C GLN A 15 -5.56 23.94 -8.94
N GLU A 16 -5.12 23.67 -7.74
CA GLU A 16 -5.84 23.90 -6.50
C GLU A 16 -5.23 25.09 -5.73
N ASN A 17 -5.76 25.38 -4.53
CA ASN A 17 -5.27 26.47 -3.71
C ASN A 17 -3.91 26.15 -3.08
N GLY A 18 -2.84 26.54 -3.76
CA GLY A 18 -1.46 26.38 -3.30
C GLY A 18 -0.76 25.08 -3.74
N TYR A 19 -1.42 24.21 -4.52
CA TYR A 19 -0.82 22.99 -5.06
C TYR A 19 -1.46 22.61 -6.41
N THR A 20 -0.89 21.63 -7.09
CA THR A 20 -1.47 21.02 -8.29
C THR A 20 -1.70 19.54 -8.03
N VAL A 21 -2.85 19.02 -8.45
CA VAL A 21 -3.13 17.59 -8.43
C VAL A 21 -3.20 17.03 -9.84
N PHE A 22 -2.51 15.91 -10.06
CA PHE A 22 -2.56 15.11 -11.28
C PHE A 22 -3.21 13.79 -10.94
N LYS A 23 -4.39 13.53 -11.51
CA LYS A 23 -5.21 12.35 -11.20
C LYS A 23 -5.17 11.35 -12.35
N GLY A 24 -4.89 10.09 -12.05
CA GLY A 24 -4.99 9.00 -13.02
C GLY A 24 -3.91 9.02 -14.11
N ILE A 25 -2.65 9.22 -13.75
CA ILE A 25 -1.51 9.10 -14.66
C ILE A 25 -1.21 7.61 -14.88
N PRO A 26 -1.19 7.10 -16.12
CA PRO A 26 -0.81 5.71 -16.37
C PRO A 26 0.70 5.52 -16.15
N TYR A 27 1.08 4.51 -15.36
CA TYR A 27 2.47 4.13 -15.13
C TYR A 27 2.87 2.83 -15.83
N ALA A 28 1.88 2.07 -16.31
CA ALA A 28 2.05 0.85 -17.10
C ALA A 28 0.94 0.75 -18.14
N THR A 29 1.20 -0.02 -19.20
CA THR A 29 0.18 -0.41 -20.19
C THR A 29 -0.92 -1.22 -19.51
N PRO A 30 -2.22 -1.01 -19.82
CA PRO A 30 -3.31 -1.77 -19.25
C PRO A 30 -3.08 -3.30 -19.37
N PRO A 31 -3.16 -4.05 -18.28
CA PRO A 31 -2.88 -5.49 -18.27
C PRO A 31 -4.09 -6.32 -18.73
N VAL A 32 -4.61 -6.01 -19.90
CA VAL A 32 -5.82 -6.62 -20.49
C VAL A 32 -5.49 -7.64 -21.59
N GLY A 33 -6.40 -8.58 -21.84
CA GLY A 33 -6.25 -9.56 -22.90
C GLY A 33 -4.95 -10.38 -22.75
N ASP A 34 -4.08 -10.35 -23.77
CA ASP A 34 -2.81 -11.09 -23.77
C ASP A 34 -1.83 -10.60 -22.68
N LEU A 35 -2.04 -9.42 -22.08
CA LEU A 35 -1.24 -8.90 -20.98
C LEU A 35 -1.76 -9.29 -19.60
N ARG A 36 -2.95 -9.87 -19.51
CA ARG A 36 -3.50 -10.42 -18.27
C ARG A 36 -2.53 -11.46 -17.70
N TRP A 37 -2.15 -11.33 -16.43
CA TRP A 37 -1.12 -12.14 -15.74
C TRP A 37 0.26 -12.12 -16.42
N LYS A 38 0.65 -10.97 -16.95
CA LYS A 38 2.04 -10.67 -17.32
C LYS A 38 2.61 -9.56 -16.43
N ALA A 39 3.94 -9.49 -16.38
CA ALA A 39 4.64 -8.36 -15.77
C ALA A 39 4.17 -7.05 -16.43
N PRO A 40 4.07 -5.93 -15.67
CA PRO A 40 3.66 -4.65 -16.23
C PRO A 40 4.58 -4.22 -17.38
N GLN A 41 3.95 -3.72 -18.45
CA GLN A 41 4.66 -3.22 -19.62
C GLN A 41 4.77 -1.70 -19.58
N PRO A 42 5.85 -1.11 -20.11
CA PRO A 42 5.98 0.34 -20.18
C PRO A 42 4.81 0.99 -20.91
N VAL A 43 4.40 2.16 -20.46
CA VAL A 43 3.42 2.99 -21.16
C VAL A 43 3.99 3.49 -22.46
N GLU A 44 3.24 3.37 -23.55
CA GLU A 44 3.61 3.97 -24.84
C GLU A 44 3.54 5.51 -24.74
N PRO A 45 4.51 6.22 -25.35
CA PRO A 45 4.47 7.67 -25.41
C PRO A 45 3.23 8.17 -26.15
N TRP A 46 2.64 9.26 -25.66
CA TRP A 46 1.49 9.89 -26.28
C TRP A 46 1.83 11.25 -26.93
N GLU A 47 1.05 11.61 -27.94
CA GLU A 47 1.09 12.93 -28.54
C GLU A 47 0.16 13.91 -27.82
N GLY A 48 0.49 15.20 -27.84
CA GLY A 48 -0.33 16.24 -27.22
C GLY A 48 -0.17 16.31 -25.71
N VAL A 49 -1.27 16.62 -25.00
CA VAL A 49 -1.29 16.79 -23.54
C VAL A 49 -2.30 15.83 -22.93
N PHE A 50 -1.83 14.90 -22.14
CA PHE A 50 -2.68 14.00 -21.35
C PHE A 50 -3.37 14.78 -20.22
N GLN A 51 -4.69 14.68 -20.12
CA GLN A 51 -5.48 15.35 -19.08
C GLN A 51 -5.57 14.44 -17.83
N ALA A 52 -4.75 14.76 -16.82
CA ALA A 52 -4.75 14.08 -15.54
C ALA A 52 -5.70 14.78 -14.55
N ASP A 53 -6.99 14.83 -14.90
CA ASP A 53 -8.02 15.64 -14.26
C ASP A 53 -9.10 14.82 -13.50
N HIS A 54 -9.06 13.49 -13.58
CA HIS A 54 -9.98 12.62 -12.87
C HIS A 54 -9.29 11.32 -12.42
N PHE A 55 -9.75 10.79 -11.31
CA PHE A 55 -9.34 9.48 -10.83
C PHE A 55 -9.81 8.39 -11.78
N ARG A 56 -9.07 7.28 -11.87
CA ARG A 56 -9.36 6.17 -12.78
C ARG A 56 -10.04 5.01 -12.04
N ALA A 57 -10.44 4.01 -12.81
CA ALA A 57 -11.02 2.79 -12.30
C ALA A 57 -10.14 2.12 -11.25
N ARG A 58 -10.77 1.45 -10.29
CA ARG A 58 -10.11 0.51 -9.38
C ARG A 58 -9.90 -0.85 -10.06
N GLY A 59 -8.91 -1.62 -9.61
CA GLY A 59 -8.72 -3.00 -10.05
C GLY A 59 -9.90 -3.87 -9.66
N TRP A 60 -10.14 -4.95 -10.42
CA TRP A 60 -11.12 -5.96 -10.05
C TRP A 60 -10.80 -6.53 -8.67
N GLN A 61 -11.82 -6.63 -7.84
CA GLN A 61 -11.79 -7.04 -6.45
C GLN A 61 -13.21 -7.39 -5.98
N PRO A 62 -13.41 -8.10 -4.88
CA PRO A 62 -14.74 -8.31 -4.32
C PRO A 62 -15.48 -6.98 -4.12
N ASP A 63 -16.74 -6.93 -4.52
CA ASP A 63 -17.54 -5.72 -4.31
C ASP A 63 -18.10 -5.67 -2.88
N ASP A 64 -17.27 -5.16 -1.98
CA ASP A 64 -17.63 -5.01 -0.58
C ASP A 64 -18.78 -4.03 -0.33
N THR A 65 -19.12 -3.23 -1.35
CA THR A 65 -20.23 -2.24 -1.29
C THR A 65 -21.53 -2.79 -1.86
N ALA A 66 -21.50 -3.94 -2.53
CA ALA A 66 -22.69 -4.57 -3.08
C ALA A 66 -23.70 -4.93 -1.97
N ASP A 67 -24.97 -4.77 -2.29
CA ASP A 67 -26.07 -5.24 -1.43
C ASP A 67 -25.82 -6.74 -1.16
N THR A 68 -25.69 -7.10 0.11
CA THR A 68 -25.33 -8.46 0.52
C THR A 68 -26.46 -9.47 0.32
N ASP A 69 -27.51 -9.13 -0.43
CA ASP A 69 -28.68 -9.98 -0.73
C ASP A 69 -29.24 -10.73 0.52
N GLY A 70 -29.18 -10.05 1.69
CA GLY A 70 -29.63 -10.62 2.96
C GLY A 70 -28.66 -11.61 3.62
N LYS A 71 -27.42 -11.75 3.12
CA LYS A 71 -26.34 -12.47 3.82
C LYS A 71 -25.92 -11.71 5.08
N GLU A 72 -25.69 -12.43 6.17
CA GLU A 72 -25.21 -11.84 7.42
C GLU A 72 -23.76 -11.38 7.24
N VAL A 73 -23.55 -10.05 7.24
CA VAL A 73 -22.21 -9.46 7.13
C VAL A 73 -21.53 -9.48 8.51
N PRO A 74 -20.28 -9.95 8.62
CA PRO A 74 -19.53 -9.88 9.87
C PRO A 74 -19.49 -8.46 10.44
N TYR A 75 -19.62 -8.31 11.74
CA TYR A 75 -19.68 -7.01 12.42
C TYR A 75 -18.49 -6.10 12.08
N TRP A 76 -17.27 -6.66 12.00
CA TRP A 76 -16.07 -5.92 11.63
C TRP A 76 -16.13 -5.37 10.19
N LYS A 77 -16.68 -6.14 9.25
CA LYS A 77 -16.84 -5.71 7.86
C LYS A 77 -17.86 -4.57 7.76
N THR A 78 -18.98 -4.66 8.48
CA THR A 78 -19.97 -3.57 8.57
C THR A 78 -19.32 -2.29 9.10
N LYS A 79 -18.41 -2.40 10.06
CA LYS A 79 -17.67 -1.23 10.59
C LYS A 79 -16.73 -0.63 9.56
N LEU A 80 -15.96 -1.46 8.84
CA LEU A 80 -15.06 -0.98 7.77
C LEU A 80 -15.83 -0.30 6.64
N LEU A 81 -16.96 -0.90 6.21
CA LEU A 81 -17.82 -0.31 5.19
C LEU A 81 -18.29 1.08 5.60
N LYS A 82 -18.78 1.23 6.81
CA LYS A 82 -19.22 2.53 7.34
C LYS A 82 -18.06 3.52 7.48
N GLU A 83 -16.86 3.05 7.81
CA GLU A 83 -15.72 3.91 8.06
C GLU A 83 -15.16 4.51 6.77
N TYR A 84 -14.93 3.66 5.76
CA TYR A 84 -14.16 4.04 4.58
C TYR A 84 -14.97 4.03 3.28
N TYR A 85 -16.03 3.21 3.18
CA TYR A 85 -16.68 2.89 1.90
C TYR A 85 -18.14 3.30 1.82
N ASP A 86 -18.65 4.11 2.76
CA ASP A 86 -20.05 4.56 2.81
C ASP A 86 -20.40 5.69 1.84
N ASP A 87 -19.40 6.35 1.25
CA ASP A 87 -19.57 7.51 0.38
C ASP A 87 -19.42 7.14 -1.10
N PRO A 88 -20.51 7.14 -1.90
CA PRO A 88 -20.45 6.81 -3.33
C PRO A 88 -19.49 7.71 -4.14
N ALA A 89 -19.16 8.91 -3.67
CA ALA A 89 -18.24 9.82 -4.36
C ALA A 89 -16.79 9.26 -4.40
N TYR A 90 -16.47 8.33 -3.52
CA TYR A 90 -15.16 7.68 -3.43
C TYR A 90 -15.17 6.24 -3.95
N GLN A 91 -16.26 5.79 -4.57
CA GLN A 91 -16.33 4.48 -5.19
C GLN A 91 -16.04 4.58 -6.69
N ALA A 92 -15.14 3.74 -7.16
CA ALA A 92 -14.75 3.67 -8.56
C ALA A 92 -15.41 2.51 -9.28
N GLU A 93 -15.65 2.65 -10.58
CA GLU A 93 -15.91 1.50 -11.45
C GLU A 93 -14.71 0.55 -11.44
N MET A 94 -14.96 -0.75 -11.57
CA MET A 94 -13.93 -1.77 -11.65
C MET A 94 -13.45 -1.97 -13.08
N SER A 95 -12.15 -2.13 -13.27
CA SER A 95 -11.56 -2.42 -14.57
C SER A 95 -10.21 -3.14 -14.41
N GLU A 96 -9.83 -3.95 -15.39
CA GLU A 96 -8.45 -4.42 -15.51
C GLU A 96 -7.50 -3.27 -15.91
N ASP A 97 -8.01 -2.23 -16.60
CA ASP A 97 -7.29 -0.99 -16.87
C ASP A 97 -7.30 -0.09 -15.62
N SER A 98 -6.44 -0.42 -14.65
CA SER A 98 -6.37 0.22 -13.32
C SER A 98 -4.96 0.61 -12.89
N LEU A 99 -3.94 0.46 -13.74
CA LEU A 99 -2.55 0.72 -13.36
C LEU A 99 -2.21 2.23 -13.47
N TYR A 100 -2.76 3.00 -12.54
CA TYR A 100 -2.65 4.45 -12.49
C TYR A 100 -2.10 4.93 -11.15
N LEU A 101 -1.49 6.12 -11.18
CA LEU A 101 -1.04 6.84 -10.00
C LEU A 101 -1.59 8.27 -9.99
N ASN A 102 -1.58 8.88 -8.80
CA ASN A 102 -1.98 10.27 -8.61
C ASN A 102 -0.83 11.02 -7.93
N ILE A 103 -0.65 12.31 -8.25
CA ILE A 103 0.40 13.15 -7.69
C ILE A 103 -0.21 14.47 -7.20
N TRP A 104 0.02 14.82 -5.94
CA TRP A 104 -0.22 16.15 -5.38
C TRP A 104 1.11 16.83 -5.14
N THR A 105 1.33 17.99 -5.75
CA THR A 105 2.60 18.73 -5.62
C THR A 105 2.38 20.20 -5.30
N PRO A 106 3.06 20.73 -4.26
CA PRO A 106 3.06 22.17 -3.99
C PRO A 106 4.07 22.93 -4.85
N ALA A 107 4.90 22.22 -5.63
CA ALA A 107 5.95 22.82 -6.44
C ALA A 107 5.40 23.80 -7.49
N GLN A 108 6.10 24.91 -7.69
CA GLN A 108 5.80 25.90 -8.70
C GLN A 108 6.66 25.70 -9.96
N ALA A 109 7.78 25.00 -9.83
CA ALA A 109 8.71 24.70 -10.93
C ALA A 109 9.30 23.29 -10.79
N ALA A 110 9.81 22.76 -11.91
CA ALA A 110 10.61 21.53 -11.90
C ALA A 110 11.91 21.73 -11.11
N GLY A 111 12.39 20.66 -10.47
CA GLY A 111 13.70 20.65 -9.80
C GLY A 111 13.76 21.37 -8.45
N GLU A 112 12.65 21.69 -7.81
CA GLU A 112 12.61 22.24 -6.44
C GLU A 112 13.13 21.28 -5.37
N LYS A 113 13.24 19.99 -5.70
CA LYS A 113 13.76 18.92 -4.84
C LYS A 113 12.98 18.74 -3.53
N LEU A 114 11.66 18.75 -3.65
CA LEU A 114 10.76 18.47 -2.53
C LEU A 114 10.79 16.96 -2.18
N PRO A 115 10.68 16.58 -0.89
CA PRO A 115 10.55 15.19 -0.49
C PRO A 115 9.28 14.57 -1.08
N VAL A 116 9.35 13.29 -1.40
CA VAL A 116 8.26 12.53 -2.05
C VAL A 116 7.76 11.44 -1.12
N ALA A 117 6.48 11.46 -0.82
CA ALA A 117 5.75 10.43 -0.10
C ALA A 117 5.06 9.51 -1.11
N PHE A 118 5.47 8.24 -1.17
CA PHE A 118 4.94 7.24 -2.10
C PHE A 118 4.07 6.26 -1.33
N TRP A 119 2.75 6.44 -1.43
CA TRP A 119 1.74 5.68 -0.71
C TRP A 119 1.32 4.41 -1.43
N ILE A 120 1.28 3.28 -0.69
CA ILE A 120 0.76 2.00 -1.13
C ILE A 120 -0.40 1.64 -0.22
N HIS A 121 -1.61 1.48 -0.78
CA HIS A 121 -2.82 1.18 -0.01
C HIS A 121 -2.82 -0.24 0.56
N GLY A 122 -3.63 -0.47 1.59
CA GLY A 122 -3.86 -1.75 2.23
C GLY A 122 -4.86 -2.64 1.49
N GLY A 123 -5.64 -3.40 2.27
CA GLY A 123 -6.71 -4.27 1.75
C GLY A 123 -6.31 -5.73 1.53
N GLY A 124 -5.37 -6.28 2.31
CA GLY A 124 -5.03 -7.71 2.30
C GLY A 124 -4.50 -8.24 0.98
N PHE A 125 -3.97 -7.40 0.09
CA PHE A 125 -3.64 -7.69 -1.32
C PHE A 125 -4.84 -8.10 -2.18
N GLY A 126 -6.05 -8.05 -1.66
CA GLY A 126 -7.28 -8.45 -2.34
C GLY A 126 -8.24 -7.31 -2.63
N SER A 127 -8.10 -6.15 -1.96
CA SER A 127 -8.97 -4.99 -2.14
C SER A 127 -8.22 -3.68 -1.99
N GLY A 128 -8.91 -2.55 -2.23
CA GLY A 128 -8.37 -1.20 -2.10
C GLY A 128 -8.09 -0.52 -3.44
N TRP A 129 -7.88 0.81 -3.39
CA TRP A 129 -7.51 1.62 -4.56
C TRP A 129 -6.76 2.89 -4.15
N SER A 130 -6.21 3.60 -5.12
CA SER A 130 -5.28 4.72 -4.88
C SER A 130 -5.91 6.04 -4.44
N TRP A 131 -7.23 6.14 -4.32
CA TRP A 131 -7.96 7.37 -3.98
C TRP A 131 -9.18 7.10 -3.11
N GLU A 132 -9.01 6.18 -2.14
CA GLU A 132 -10.00 5.97 -1.09
C GLU A 132 -10.27 7.26 -0.31
N LYS A 133 -11.39 7.30 0.39
CA LYS A 133 -11.95 8.49 1.03
C LYS A 133 -10.96 9.19 1.98
N GLU A 134 -10.13 8.43 2.66
CA GLU A 134 -9.13 8.93 3.60
C GLU A 134 -7.86 9.48 2.92
N PHE A 135 -7.57 9.12 1.65
CA PHE A 135 -6.32 9.53 0.99
C PHE A 135 -6.43 10.90 0.34
N ASP A 136 -5.59 11.83 0.74
CA ASP A 136 -5.46 13.16 0.13
C ASP A 136 -4.08 13.76 0.32
N GLY A 137 -3.64 14.54 -0.67
CA GLY A 137 -2.32 15.17 -0.65
C GLY A 137 -2.30 16.62 -0.19
N GLU A 138 -3.43 17.25 0.07
CA GLU A 138 -3.47 18.68 0.44
C GLU A 138 -2.65 18.97 1.70
N ALA A 139 -2.82 18.14 2.75
CA ALA A 139 -2.11 18.32 4.02
C ALA A 139 -0.60 18.14 3.88
N TYR A 140 -0.16 17.21 3.02
CA TYR A 140 1.25 17.01 2.66
C TYR A 140 1.80 18.19 1.86
N CYS A 141 1.06 18.67 0.87
CA CYS A 141 1.43 19.85 0.09
C CYS A 141 1.61 21.08 0.96
N LYS A 142 0.72 21.34 1.93
CA LYS A 142 0.84 22.43 2.89
C LYS A 142 2.11 22.35 3.74
N ARG A 143 2.70 21.16 3.86
CA ARG A 143 3.97 20.90 4.58
C ARG A 143 5.18 20.76 3.66
N GLY A 144 5.02 21.06 2.36
CA GLY A 144 6.12 21.02 1.39
C GLY A 144 6.55 19.60 1.01
N VAL A 145 5.66 18.63 1.03
CA VAL A 145 5.89 17.24 0.62
C VAL A 145 4.99 16.91 -0.55
N ILE A 146 5.51 16.24 -1.57
CA ILE A 146 4.73 15.68 -2.68
C ILE A 146 4.13 14.36 -2.22
N LEU A 147 2.81 14.17 -2.40
CA LEU A 147 2.19 12.86 -2.21
C LEU A 147 1.98 12.19 -3.58
N VAL A 148 2.33 10.92 -3.64
CA VAL A 148 2.00 10.01 -4.75
C VAL A 148 1.21 8.85 -4.18
N THR A 149 0.05 8.52 -4.76
CA THR A 149 -0.71 7.31 -4.45
C THR A 149 -0.78 6.41 -5.67
N ILE A 150 -0.69 5.10 -5.48
CA ILE A 150 -0.67 4.14 -6.59
C ILE A 150 -1.75 3.08 -6.45
N ALA A 151 -2.31 2.63 -7.59
CA ALA A 151 -3.05 1.38 -7.68
C ALA A 151 -2.12 0.26 -8.16
N TYR A 152 -2.48 -0.99 -7.89
CA TYR A 152 -1.77 -2.19 -8.33
C TYR A 152 -2.75 -3.36 -8.42
N ARG A 153 -2.44 -4.39 -9.20
CA ARG A 153 -3.31 -5.58 -9.34
C ARG A 153 -3.44 -6.34 -8.03
N LEU A 154 -4.65 -6.75 -7.74
CA LEU A 154 -5.08 -7.33 -6.47
C LEU A 154 -5.48 -8.79 -6.63
N GLY A 155 -5.55 -9.52 -5.53
CA GLY A 155 -6.06 -10.88 -5.46
C GLY A 155 -5.51 -11.79 -6.54
N MET A 156 -6.39 -12.51 -7.19
CA MET A 156 -6.10 -13.40 -8.32
C MET A 156 -5.48 -12.64 -9.51
N TRP A 157 -5.89 -11.39 -9.75
CA TRP A 157 -5.36 -10.56 -10.83
C TRP A 157 -3.87 -10.22 -10.65
N GLY A 158 -3.47 -10.02 -9.39
CA GLY A 158 -2.11 -9.66 -9.00
C GLY A 158 -1.19 -10.83 -8.63
N ASN A 159 -1.75 -11.98 -8.22
CA ASN A 159 -0.95 -13.02 -7.59
C ASN A 159 -1.24 -14.46 -8.06
N LEU A 160 -2.00 -14.66 -9.15
CA LEU A 160 -2.23 -16.01 -9.69
C LEU A 160 -0.90 -16.64 -10.13
N ALA A 161 -0.56 -17.79 -9.55
CA ALA A 161 0.53 -18.65 -10.02
C ALA A 161 -0.03 -19.94 -10.62
N HIS A 162 0.37 -20.26 -11.86
CA HIS A 162 -0.13 -21.45 -12.56
C HIS A 162 0.93 -22.01 -13.54
N PRO A 163 1.01 -23.34 -13.76
CA PRO A 163 1.98 -23.92 -14.68
C PRO A 163 1.94 -23.32 -16.09
N TRP A 164 0.76 -23.03 -16.66
CA TRP A 164 0.64 -22.40 -17.98
C TRP A 164 1.30 -21.01 -18.03
N LEU A 165 1.17 -20.24 -16.95
CA LEU A 165 1.83 -18.93 -16.81
C LEU A 165 3.35 -19.09 -16.65
N ASN A 166 3.79 -20.13 -15.94
CA ASN A 166 5.21 -20.46 -15.81
C ASN A 166 5.84 -20.84 -17.14
N GLU A 167 5.13 -21.64 -17.97
CA GLU A 167 5.60 -22.05 -19.29
C GLU A 167 5.77 -20.87 -20.25
N GLU A 168 4.87 -19.87 -20.17
CA GLU A 168 4.97 -18.64 -20.98
C GLU A 168 6.10 -17.71 -20.51
N ASN A 169 6.43 -17.72 -19.23
CA ASN A 169 7.43 -16.81 -18.65
C ASN A 169 8.85 -17.36 -18.88
N PRO A 170 9.79 -16.56 -19.45
CA PRO A 170 11.17 -17.01 -19.65
C PRO A 170 11.92 -17.45 -18.39
N ARG A 171 11.46 -17.03 -17.20
CA ARG A 171 12.00 -17.45 -15.90
C ARG A 171 11.27 -18.63 -15.28
N HIS A 172 10.24 -19.15 -15.95
CA HIS A 172 9.39 -20.22 -15.45
C HIS A 172 8.73 -19.95 -14.08
N ILE A 173 8.34 -18.71 -13.84
CA ILE A 173 7.64 -18.24 -12.63
C ILE A 173 6.35 -17.50 -12.99
N SER A 174 5.42 -17.43 -12.05
CA SER A 174 4.19 -16.64 -12.15
C SER A 174 3.75 -16.13 -10.78
N GLY A 175 2.76 -15.26 -10.71
CA GLY A 175 2.41 -14.55 -9.48
C GLY A 175 3.24 -13.26 -9.28
N ASN A 176 3.07 -12.62 -8.14
CA ASN A 176 3.75 -11.36 -7.78
C ASN A 176 3.55 -10.20 -8.77
N TYR A 177 2.55 -10.26 -9.67
CA TYR A 177 2.31 -9.19 -10.65
C TYR A 177 1.93 -7.89 -9.96
N GLY A 178 1.17 -7.95 -8.86
CA GLY A 178 0.84 -6.77 -8.05
C GLY A 178 2.07 -6.08 -7.45
N ILE A 179 3.06 -6.85 -7.01
CA ILE A 179 4.34 -6.30 -6.52
C ILE A 179 5.17 -5.74 -7.68
N LEU A 180 5.17 -6.41 -8.83
CA LEU A 180 5.83 -5.88 -10.03
C LEU A 180 5.18 -4.57 -10.50
N ASP A 181 3.85 -4.41 -10.35
CA ASP A 181 3.13 -3.16 -10.62
C ASP A 181 3.61 -2.04 -9.69
N GLN A 182 3.74 -2.31 -8.39
CA GLN A 182 4.27 -1.35 -7.41
C GLN A 182 5.72 -0.94 -7.74
N ILE A 183 6.56 -1.88 -8.17
CA ILE A 183 7.94 -1.61 -8.63
C ILE A 183 7.91 -0.75 -9.90
N ALA A 184 7.02 -1.03 -10.84
CA ALA A 184 6.87 -0.25 -12.07
C ALA A 184 6.40 1.19 -11.77
N ALA A 185 5.43 1.36 -10.87
CA ALA A 185 4.98 2.67 -10.41
C ALA A 185 6.10 3.46 -9.72
N LEU A 186 6.84 2.82 -8.81
CA LEU A 186 7.99 3.44 -8.15
C LEU A 186 9.07 3.86 -9.15
N LYS A 187 9.36 3.02 -10.14
CA LYS A 187 10.31 3.33 -11.22
C LYS A 187 9.81 4.51 -12.05
N TRP A 188 8.54 4.53 -12.43
CA TRP A 188 7.96 5.65 -13.17
C TRP A 188 8.09 6.97 -12.38
N VAL A 189 7.79 6.94 -11.07
CA VAL A 189 7.96 8.10 -10.19
C VAL A 189 9.43 8.52 -10.11
N TYR A 190 10.34 7.61 -9.84
CA TYR A 190 11.77 7.88 -9.78
C TYR A 190 12.30 8.55 -11.06
N GLU A 191 11.77 8.16 -12.21
CA GLU A 191 12.20 8.66 -13.52
C GLU A 191 11.58 10.02 -13.89
N ASN A 192 10.45 10.42 -13.31
CA ASN A 192 9.68 11.58 -13.72
C ASN A 192 9.48 12.65 -12.64
N ILE A 193 9.64 12.32 -11.35
CA ILE A 193 9.19 13.17 -10.23
C ILE A 193 9.92 14.52 -10.14
N GLU A 194 11.14 14.63 -10.68
CA GLU A 194 11.87 15.90 -10.73
C GLU A 194 11.14 16.95 -11.58
N ASN A 195 10.41 16.51 -12.60
CA ASN A 195 9.59 17.39 -13.42
C ASN A 195 8.32 17.89 -12.67
N PHE A 196 7.91 17.18 -11.61
CA PHE A 196 6.85 17.61 -10.70
C PHE A 196 7.40 18.38 -9.48
N GLY A 197 8.69 18.72 -9.49
CA GLY A 197 9.37 19.43 -8.41
C GLY A 197 9.89 18.54 -7.27
N GLY A 198 9.80 17.22 -7.39
CA GLY A 198 10.27 16.28 -6.36
C GLY A 198 11.75 15.99 -6.42
N ASP A 199 12.27 15.39 -5.36
CA ASP A 199 13.62 14.85 -5.29
C ASP A 199 13.56 13.32 -5.43
N ARG A 200 14.07 12.80 -6.57
CA ARG A 200 14.11 11.34 -6.80
C ARG A 200 14.96 10.60 -5.76
N ASP A 201 15.94 11.28 -5.18
CA ASP A 201 16.84 10.70 -4.17
C ASP A 201 16.24 10.79 -2.75
N ASN A 202 15.04 11.36 -2.61
CA ASN A 202 14.33 11.50 -1.34
C ASN A 202 12.89 10.98 -1.40
N ILE A 203 12.71 9.76 -1.91
CA ILE A 203 11.42 9.07 -1.94
C ILE A 203 11.28 8.24 -0.66
N THR A 204 10.23 8.51 0.11
CA THR A 204 9.81 7.68 1.25
C THR A 204 8.63 6.83 0.81
N ILE A 205 8.79 5.50 0.80
CA ILE A 205 7.66 4.60 0.60
C ILE A 205 6.94 4.39 1.92
N PHE A 206 5.62 4.33 1.89
CA PHE A 206 4.84 4.07 3.10
C PHE A 206 3.50 3.44 2.76
N GLY A 207 2.95 2.71 3.71
CA GLY A 207 1.67 2.03 3.55
C GLY A 207 1.15 1.49 4.87
N GLN A 208 -0.11 1.11 4.88
CA GLN A 208 -0.78 0.53 6.03
C GLN A 208 -1.23 -0.90 5.68
N SER A 209 -1.24 -1.82 6.65
CA SER A 209 -1.69 -3.21 6.43
C SER A 209 -0.89 -3.89 5.29
N ALA A 210 -1.57 -4.43 4.28
CA ALA A 210 -0.93 -4.99 3.08
C ALA A 210 -0.02 -3.97 2.36
N GLY A 211 -0.30 -2.66 2.44
CA GLY A 211 0.58 -1.61 1.92
C GLY A 211 1.88 -1.46 2.71
N ALA A 212 1.85 -1.68 4.03
CA ALA A 212 3.06 -1.75 4.85
C ALA A 212 3.87 -3.02 4.54
N MET A 213 3.20 -4.16 4.34
CA MET A 213 3.82 -5.41 3.87
C MET A 213 4.44 -5.23 2.48
N SER A 214 3.74 -4.55 1.57
CA SER A 214 4.27 -4.16 0.25
C SER A 214 5.54 -3.31 0.40
N SER A 215 5.52 -2.31 1.28
CA SER A 215 6.69 -1.48 1.55
C SER A 215 7.87 -2.33 2.08
N GLN A 216 7.61 -3.33 2.92
CA GLN A 216 8.63 -4.29 3.36
C GLN A 216 9.15 -5.14 2.20
N TYR A 217 8.29 -5.64 1.32
CA TYR A 217 8.70 -6.36 0.13
C TYR A 217 9.61 -5.49 -0.78
N LEU A 218 9.23 -4.22 -0.99
CA LEU A 218 10.00 -3.29 -1.83
C LEU A 218 11.38 -2.96 -1.26
N VAL A 219 11.55 -2.93 0.06
CA VAL A 219 12.89 -2.75 0.66
C VAL A 219 13.71 -4.05 0.72
N SER A 220 13.09 -5.20 0.48
CA SER A 220 13.71 -6.53 0.53
C SER A 220 14.08 -7.09 -0.85
N THR A 221 13.64 -6.45 -1.94
CA THR A 221 13.97 -6.90 -3.30
C THR A 221 15.06 -6.04 -3.92
N GLU A 222 15.95 -6.68 -4.70
CA GLU A 222 16.98 -5.98 -5.49
C GLU A 222 16.38 -5.18 -6.67
N LEU A 223 15.15 -5.49 -7.11
CA LEU A 223 14.51 -4.86 -8.27
C LEU A 223 14.24 -3.37 -8.06
N THR A 224 14.20 -2.90 -6.82
CA THR A 224 14.00 -1.47 -6.49
C THR A 224 15.30 -0.66 -6.48
N GLY A 225 16.47 -1.30 -6.63
CA GLY A 225 17.77 -0.59 -6.69
C GLY A 225 17.91 0.44 -5.56
N ASN A 226 18.27 1.68 -5.92
CA ASN A 226 18.45 2.80 -4.99
C ASN A 226 17.26 3.78 -4.99
N MET A 227 16.08 3.38 -5.46
CA MET A 227 14.92 4.28 -5.61
C MET A 227 14.26 4.67 -4.28
N ILE A 228 14.57 4.00 -3.18
CA ILE A 228 13.93 4.20 -1.88
C ILE A 228 14.92 4.81 -0.90
N ALA A 229 14.60 5.99 -0.39
CA ALA A 229 15.42 6.70 0.60
C ALA A 229 15.01 6.41 2.05
N LYS A 230 13.73 6.14 2.31
CA LYS A 230 13.15 5.89 3.63
C LYS A 230 11.91 5.02 3.51
N ALA A 231 11.49 4.38 4.61
CA ALA A 231 10.24 3.62 4.64
C ALA A 231 9.47 3.79 5.95
N ILE A 232 8.13 3.77 5.85
CA ILE A 232 7.22 3.76 7.01
C ILE A 232 6.28 2.55 6.87
N PHE A 233 6.21 1.71 7.92
CA PHE A 233 5.34 0.54 7.98
C PHE A 233 4.27 0.73 9.04
N GLN A 234 2.99 0.77 8.65
CA GLN A 234 1.86 1.01 9.53
C GLN A 234 0.99 -0.26 9.65
N SER A 235 0.94 -0.85 10.83
CA SER A 235 0.10 -2.03 11.13
C SER A 235 0.28 -3.18 10.13
N GLY A 236 1.51 -3.42 9.69
CA GLY A 236 1.90 -4.46 8.73
C GLY A 236 3.39 -4.37 8.47
N GLY A 237 3.95 -5.36 7.79
CA GLY A 237 5.42 -5.43 7.66
C GLY A 237 6.10 -5.75 8.99
N ALA A 238 7.38 -5.38 9.11
CA ALA A 238 8.23 -5.64 10.28
C ALA A 238 8.65 -7.13 10.44
N HIS A 239 9.09 -7.52 11.64
CA HIS A 239 9.56 -8.88 11.91
C HIS A 239 8.40 -9.83 12.24
N HIS A 240 8.52 -11.12 11.96
CA HIS A 240 7.49 -12.16 12.19
C HIS A 240 6.14 -11.95 11.50
N ASN A 241 6.13 -11.30 10.35
CA ASN A 241 4.91 -11.11 9.59
C ASN A 241 4.52 -12.32 8.71
N GLU A 242 5.19 -13.44 8.88
CA GLU A 242 4.99 -14.69 8.12
C GLU A 242 3.57 -15.27 8.27
N ALA A 243 2.89 -14.94 9.36
CA ALA A 243 1.50 -15.36 9.57
C ALA A 243 0.54 -14.87 8.47
N LEU A 244 0.92 -13.79 7.74
CA LEU A 244 0.14 -13.22 6.65
C LEU A 244 0.69 -13.61 5.26
N THR A 245 1.93 -14.13 5.17
CA THR A 245 2.60 -14.46 3.91
C THR A 245 3.10 -15.90 3.83
N GLY A 246 2.64 -16.76 4.73
CA GLY A 246 3.15 -18.14 4.90
C GLY A 246 2.81 -19.13 3.78
N ALA A 247 2.46 -18.67 2.56
CA ALA A 247 2.30 -19.55 1.42
C ALA A 247 3.67 -19.89 0.82
N THR A 248 3.99 -21.17 0.74
CA THR A 248 5.14 -21.64 -0.05
C THR A 248 4.81 -21.57 -1.54
N TRP A 249 5.83 -21.55 -2.39
CA TRP A 249 5.67 -21.61 -3.83
C TRP A 249 4.79 -22.77 -4.29
N GLU A 250 4.99 -23.96 -3.69
CA GLU A 250 4.23 -25.17 -3.98
C GLU A 250 2.74 -24.99 -3.63
N LYS A 251 2.43 -24.44 -2.45
CA LYS A 251 1.05 -24.18 -2.03
C LYS A 251 0.37 -23.15 -2.94
N THR A 252 1.07 -22.10 -3.33
CA THR A 252 0.55 -21.07 -4.23
C THR A 252 0.23 -21.64 -5.61
N LEU A 253 1.09 -22.51 -6.16
CA LEU A 253 0.84 -23.23 -7.41
C LEU A 253 -0.34 -24.23 -7.30
N GLU A 254 -0.51 -24.88 -6.17
CA GLU A 254 -1.65 -25.77 -5.92
C GLU A 254 -2.96 -24.99 -5.91
N ILE A 255 -3.03 -23.90 -5.16
CA ILE A 255 -4.20 -22.99 -5.16
C ILE A 255 -4.52 -22.49 -6.56
N GLY A 256 -3.53 -22.06 -7.33
CA GLY A 256 -3.75 -21.61 -8.69
C GLY A 256 -4.27 -22.72 -9.63
N LYS A 257 -3.77 -23.95 -9.50
CA LYS A 257 -4.28 -25.10 -10.27
C LYS A 257 -5.74 -25.42 -9.91
N GLU A 258 -6.06 -25.42 -8.63
CA GLU A 258 -7.43 -25.67 -8.15
C GLU A 258 -8.38 -24.58 -8.63
N PHE A 259 -7.99 -23.30 -8.51
CA PHE A 259 -8.78 -22.18 -9.03
C PHE A 259 -9.03 -22.31 -10.54
N VAL A 260 -7.98 -22.51 -11.34
CA VAL A 260 -8.11 -22.67 -12.80
C VAL A 260 -8.98 -23.87 -13.16
N ALA A 261 -8.92 -24.96 -12.39
CA ALA A 261 -9.81 -26.10 -12.59
C ALA A 261 -11.30 -25.74 -12.35
N CYS A 262 -11.58 -24.87 -11.35
CA CYS A 262 -12.94 -24.37 -11.08
C CYS A 262 -13.47 -23.50 -12.24
N THR A 263 -12.62 -22.77 -12.96
CA THR A 263 -13.03 -21.96 -14.12
C THR A 263 -13.49 -22.81 -15.32
N GLY A 264 -13.09 -24.07 -15.38
CA GLY A 264 -13.37 -24.96 -16.51
C GLY A 264 -12.50 -24.73 -17.74
N ALA A 265 -11.64 -23.71 -17.78
CA ALA A 265 -10.70 -23.42 -18.87
C ALA A 265 -9.76 -24.61 -19.13
N LYS A 266 -9.47 -24.89 -20.42
CA LYS A 266 -8.59 -26.00 -20.84
C LYS A 266 -7.24 -25.49 -21.37
N SER A 267 -7.09 -24.20 -21.54
CA SER A 267 -5.84 -23.57 -21.98
C SER A 267 -5.72 -22.14 -21.37
N LEU A 268 -4.52 -21.56 -21.46
CA LEU A 268 -4.28 -20.19 -21.04
C LEU A 268 -5.06 -19.18 -21.89
N GLU A 269 -5.23 -19.46 -23.18
CA GLU A 269 -6.01 -18.63 -24.09
C GLU A 269 -7.49 -18.60 -23.69
N GLU A 270 -8.07 -19.76 -23.35
CA GLU A 270 -9.45 -19.82 -22.84
C GLU A 270 -9.60 -19.05 -21.54
N LEU A 271 -8.65 -19.21 -20.59
CA LEU A 271 -8.66 -18.52 -19.32
C LEU A 271 -8.55 -16.99 -19.50
N ARG A 272 -7.69 -16.51 -20.40
CA ARG A 272 -7.55 -15.09 -20.74
C ARG A 272 -8.76 -14.51 -21.47
N ALA A 273 -9.49 -15.33 -22.22
CA ALA A 273 -10.68 -14.91 -22.93
C ALA A 273 -11.92 -14.76 -22.04
N MET A 274 -11.87 -15.27 -20.80
CA MET A 274 -13.01 -15.17 -19.89
C MET A 274 -13.28 -13.70 -19.50
N PRO A 275 -14.56 -13.29 -19.44
CA PRO A 275 -14.94 -11.97 -18.93
C PRO A 275 -14.42 -11.73 -17.49
N ALA A 276 -14.06 -10.50 -17.19
CA ALA A 276 -13.47 -10.17 -15.91
C ALA A 276 -14.46 -10.33 -14.74
N ASP A 277 -15.71 -9.96 -14.94
CA ASP A 277 -16.80 -10.15 -13.97
C ASP A 277 -17.07 -11.64 -13.69
N GLU A 278 -16.98 -12.50 -14.70
CA GLU A 278 -17.11 -13.94 -14.51
C GLU A 278 -15.93 -14.50 -13.70
N LEU A 279 -14.70 -14.08 -14.01
CA LEU A 279 -13.51 -14.49 -13.24
C LEU A 279 -13.58 -14.03 -11.78
N GLU A 280 -14.05 -12.81 -11.53
CA GLU A 280 -14.20 -12.31 -10.15
C GLU A 280 -15.24 -13.12 -9.38
N ARG A 281 -16.42 -13.36 -9.97
CA ARG A 281 -17.45 -14.21 -9.38
C ARG A 281 -16.92 -15.62 -9.04
N LEU A 282 -16.15 -16.23 -9.95
CA LEU A 282 -15.54 -17.55 -9.71
C LEU A 282 -14.46 -17.48 -8.61
N THR A 283 -13.77 -16.35 -8.46
CA THR A 283 -12.80 -16.14 -7.38
C THR A 283 -13.50 -16.07 -6.04
N GLU A 284 -14.62 -15.37 -5.94
CA GLU A 284 -15.44 -15.29 -4.72
C GLU A 284 -15.99 -16.68 -4.34
N GLU A 285 -16.58 -17.42 -5.30
CA GLU A 285 -17.08 -18.77 -5.07
C GLU A 285 -15.96 -19.73 -4.62
N PHE A 286 -14.77 -19.61 -5.20
CA PHE A 286 -13.61 -20.41 -4.82
C PHE A 286 -13.14 -20.08 -3.39
N SER A 287 -13.11 -18.80 -3.02
CA SER A 287 -12.76 -18.34 -1.66
C SER A 287 -13.76 -18.84 -0.63
N GLU A 288 -15.07 -18.79 -0.93
CA GLU A 288 -16.13 -19.35 -0.06
C GLU A 288 -15.94 -20.87 0.14
N GLN A 289 -15.64 -21.63 -0.95
CA GLN A 289 -15.38 -23.07 -0.86
C GLN A 289 -14.15 -23.39 0.01
N LYS A 290 -13.10 -22.57 -0.07
CA LYS A 290 -11.89 -22.72 0.73
C LYS A 290 -12.06 -22.23 2.16
N GLN A 291 -13.09 -21.43 2.45
CA GLN A 291 -13.28 -20.73 3.72
C GLN A 291 -12.07 -19.82 4.07
N GLU A 292 -11.41 -19.27 3.06
CA GLU A 292 -10.29 -18.35 3.17
C GLU A 292 -10.56 -17.11 2.32
N GLU A 293 -10.57 -15.92 2.92
CA GLU A 293 -10.80 -14.65 2.22
C GLU A 293 -9.55 -14.20 1.44
N ILE A 294 -8.36 -14.60 1.88
CA ILE A 294 -7.06 -14.16 1.33
C ILE A 294 -6.30 -15.38 0.81
N LEU A 295 -6.57 -15.76 -0.44
CA LEU A 295 -5.96 -16.94 -1.09
C LEU A 295 -4.75 -16.60 -1.95
N PHE A 296 -4.78 -15.43 -2.62
CA PHE A 296 -3.79 -15.04 -3.60
C PHE A 296 -2.86 -13.97 -3.02
N LEU A 297 -1.71 -14.40 -2.56
CA LEU A 297 -0.74 -13.56 -1.86
C LEU A 297 0.60 -13.53 -2.60
N PRO A 298 1.42 -12.48 -2.38
CA PRO A 298 2.81 -12.49 -2.80
C PRO A 298 3.58 -13.68 -2.21
N VAL A 299 4.49 -14.23 -2.99
CA VAL A 299 5.23 -15.47 -2.65
C VAL A 299 6.69 -15.37 -3.04
N VAL A 300 7.55 -16.09 -2.30
CA VAL A 300 8.97 -16.26 -2.67
C VAL A 300 9.07 -17.07 -3.95
N ASP A 301 9.47 -16.43 -5.06
CA ASP A 301 9.51 -17.01 -6.41
C ASP A 301 10.94 -17.19 -6.96
N GLY A 302 11.95 -16.75 -6.18
CA GLY A 302 13.37 -16.78 -6.55
C GLY A 302 13.81 -15.65 -7.49
N TYR A 303 12.89 -14.72 -7.88
CA TYR A 303 13.18 -13.56 -8.72
C TYR A 303 12.73 -12.24 -8.09
N VAL A 304 11.45 -12.09 -7.81
CA VAL A 304 10.94 -10.89 -7.12
C VAL A 304 11.41 -10.94 -5.66
N PHE A 305 11.29 -12.11 -5.05
CA PHE A 305 11.77 -12.41 -3.71
C PHE A 305 12.60 -13.69 -3.72
N THR A 306 13.82 -13.60 -3.21
CA THR A 306 14.73 -14.75 -3.05
C THR A 306 14.63 -15.41 -1.68
N GLU A 307 14.10 -14.69 -0.70
CA GLU A 307 13.90 -15.09 0.69
C GLU A 307 12.58 -14.51 1.20
N ASN A 308 12.01 -15.08 2.26
CA ASN A 308 10.91 -14.44 2.95
C ASN A 308 11.38 -13.18 3.70
N THR A 309 10.43 -12.32 4.08
CA THR A 309 10.76 -11.00 4.66
C THR A 309 11.51 -11.07 5.99
N THR A 310 11.26 -12.10 6.81
CA THR A 310 11.98 -12.33 8.07
C THR A 310 13.42 -12.77 7.81
N GLU A 311 13.63 -13.66 6.86
CA GLU A 311 14.96 -14.08 6.43
C GLU A 311 15.76 -12.91 5.84
N CYS A 312 15.13 -12.11 4.94
CA CYS A 312 15.75 -10.90 4.41
C CYS A 312 16.27 -9.97 5.52
N LEU A 313 15.47 -9.71 6.55
CA LEU A 313 15.89 -8.88 7.68
C LEU A 313 17.03 -9.53 8.46
N ASN A 314 16.90 -10.82 8.83
CA ASN A 314 17.89 -11.54 9.63
C ASN A 314 19.24 -11.64 8.93
N ASN A 315 19.24 -11.75 7.60
CA ASN A 315 20.44 -11.83 6.75
C ASN A 315 20.99 -10.46 6.35
N GLY A 316 20.27 -9.36 6.66
CA GLY A 316 20.66 -8.00 6.28
C GLY A 316 20.43 -7.68 4.82
N HIS A 317 19.54 -8.41 4.14
CA HIS A 317 19.15 -8.22 2.73
C HIS A 317 18.01 -7.23 2.56
N VAL A 318 17.73 -6.41 3.56
CA VAL A 318 16.85 -5.24 3.45
C VAL A 318 17.67 -3.96 3.27
N LYS A 319 17.07 -2.94 2.67
CA LYS A 319 17.78 -1.67 2.42
C LYS A 319 18.23 -1.01 3.73
N LYS A 320 19.48 -0.52 3.74
CA LYS A 320 20.03 0.25 4.85
C LYS A 320 19.60 1.73 4.73
N ILE A 321 18.37 2.00 5.17
CA ILE A 321 17.72 3.33 5.14
C ILE A 321 17.04 3.62 6.49
N PRO A 322 16.63 4.85 6.79
CA PRO A 322 15.79 5.15 7.95
C PRO A 322 14.41 4.49 7.85
N TYR A 323 13.93 3.94 8.99
CA TYR A 323 12.62 3.33 9.13
C TYR A 323 11.82 3.95 10.25
N MET A 324 10.51 4.06 10.05
CA MET A 324 9.51 4.35 11.08
C MET A 324 8.43 3.26 11.02
N LEU A 325 8.06 2.70 12.17
CA LEU A 325 7.11 1.59 12.23
C LEU A 325 6.13 1.81 13.38
N GLY A 326 4.93 1.29 13.25
CA GLY A 326 3.99 1.31 14.36
C GLY A 326 2.71 0.52 14.11
N THR A 327 1.90 0.46 15.15
CA THR A 327 0.63 -0.27 15.17
C THR A 327 -0.40 0.51 15.98
N THR A 328 -1.67 0.11 15.87
CA THR A 328 -2.77 0.63 16.68
C THR A 328 -3.03 -0.24 17.91
N GLU A 329 -3.78 0.26 18.90
CA GLU A 329 -4.07 -0.49 20.12
C GLU A 329 -5.04 -1.65 19.90
N ASN A 330 -6.09 -1.44 19.11
CA ASN A 330 -7.09 -2.44 18.73
C ASN A 330 -6.81 -3.04 17.35
N ASP A 331 -5.53 -3.26 17.05
CA ASP A 331 -5.05 -3.74 15.75
C ASP A 331 -5.45 -5.20 15.46
N LEU A 332 -5.15 -5.68 14.26
CA LEU A 332 -5.27 -7.10 13.92
C LEU A 332 -4.53 -7.98 14.95
N PHE A 333 -5.10 -9.16 15.21
CA PHE A 333 -4.60 -10.15 16.20
C PHE A 333 -4.61 -9.68 17.65
N VAL A 334 -5.23 -8.53 17.96
CA VAL A 334 -5.47 -8.09 19.33
C VAL A 334 -6.79 -8.68 19.82
N THR A 335 -6.73 -9.43 20.91
CA THR A 335 -7.93 -10.01 21.55
C THR A 335 -8.39 -9.17 22.74
N PRO A 336 -9.66 -9.24 23.15
CA PRO A 336 -10.15 -8.55 24.35
C PRO A 336 -9.35 -8.90 25.63
N ASP A 337 -8.82 -10.12 25.73
CA ASP A 337 -7.96 -10.52 26.85
C ASP A 337 -6.59 -9.83 26.82
N MET A 338 -6.03 -9.64 25.64
CA MET A 338 -4.79 -8.89 25.48
C MET A 338 -4.95 -7.43 25.91
N LEU A 339 -6.06 -6.77 25.55
CA LEU A 339 -6.35 -5.40 25.97
C LEU A 339 -6.47 -5.32 27.50
N LYS A 340 -7.21 -6.25 28.14
CA LYS A 340 -7.37 -6.30 29.59
C LYS A 340 -6.06 -6.54 30.36
N THR A 341 -5.17 -7.33 29.79
CA THR A 341 -3.91 -7.73 30.45
C THR A 341 -2.73 -6.83 30.04
N GLY A 342 -2.90 -5.90 29.09
CA GLY A 342 -1.84 -5.06 28.55
C GLY A 342 -0.84 -5.81 27.65
N LYS A 343 -1.17 -7.08 27.26
CA LYS A 343 -0.33 -7.87 26.38
C LYS A 343 -0.35 -7.29 24.95
N LYS A 344 0.82 -7.04 24.37
CA LYS A 344 0.94 -6.46 23.05
C LYS A 344 0.84 -7.52 21.93
N SER A 345 0.32 -7.10 20.77
CA SER A 345 0.17 -7.95 19.58
C SER A 345 1.51 -8.41 19.00
N ILE A 346 1.46 -9.36 18.09
CA ILE A 346 2.62 -9.79 17.31
C ILE A 346 3.14 -8.65 16.42
N LEU A 347 2.25 -7.83 15.84
CA LEU A 347 2.62 -6.67 15.02
C LEU A 347 3.42 -5.65 15.83
N TYR A 348 2.97 -5.30 17.04
CA TYR A 348 3.71 -4.40 17.93
C TYR A 348 5.11 -4.94 18.26
N LYS A 349 5.22 -6.21 18.61
CA LYS A 349 6.52 -6.85 18.91
C LYS A 349 7.43 -6.86 17.69
N GLY A 350 6.88 -7.15 16.52
CA GLY A 350 7.60 -7.12 15.26
C GLY A 350 8.22 -5.75 14.95
N CYS A 351 7.54 -4.65 15.28
CA CYS A 351 8.11 -3.31 15.14
C CYS A 351 9.36 -3.09 16.04
N LEU A 352 9.30 -3.57 17.29
CA LEU A 352 10.46 -3.49 18.20
C LEU A 352 11.61 -4.34 17.70
N GLU A 353 11.33 -5.58 17.29
CA GLU A 353 12.34 -6.54 16.79
C GLU A 353 12.99 -6.03 15.50
N TRP A 354 12.23 -5.41 14.59
CA TRP A 354 12.79 -4.74 13.41
C TRP A 354 13.83 -3.70 13.80
N SER A 355 13.50 -2.82 14.75
CA SER A 355 14.43 -1.79 15.20
C SER A 355 15.69 -2.36 15.87
N MET A 356 15.54 -3.40 16.68
CA MET A 356 16.66 -4.07 17.32
C MET A 356 17.55 -4.78 16.29
N MET A 357 16.97 -5.35 15.24
CA MET A 357 17.73 -6.00 14.17
C MET A 357 18.47 -4.97 13.30
N THR A 358 17.85 -3.87 12.90
CA THR A 358 18.52 -2.81 12.13
C THR A 358 19.62 -2.11 12.96
N GLU A 359 19.42 -1.97 14.28
CA GLU A 359 20.49 -1.51 15.18
C GLU A 359 21.64 -2.49 15.24
N LYS A 360 21.37 -3.79 15.40
CA LYS A 360 22.38 -4.86 15.44
C LYS A 360 23.18 -4.95 14.13
N LEU A 361 22.50 -4.89 13.00
CA LEU A 361 23.13 -5.03 11.67
C LEU A 361 23.94 -3.81 11.27
N TRP A 362 23.45 -2.60 11.58
CA TRP A 362 24.00 -1.37 11.00
C TRP A 362 24.20 -0.23 11.99
N ASN A 363 23.98 -0.45 13.28
CA ASN A 363 23.91 0.63 14.30
C ASN A 363 22.92 1.73 13.93
N GLN A 364 21.81 1.36 13.29
CA GLN A 364 20.76 2.27 12.82
C GLN A 364 19.39 1.78 13.34
N PRO A 365 19.02 2.12 14.59
CA PRO A 365 17.70 1.80 15.13
C PRO A 365 16.62 2.59 14.41
N SER A 366 15.40 2.05 14.44
CA SER A 366 14.23 2.66 13.81
C SER A 366 13.41 3.48 14.81
N TYR A 367 12.50 4.29 14.30
CA TYR A 367 11.49 5.00 15.11
C TYR A 367 10.24 4.13 15.23
N VAL A 368 9.72 3.99 16.46
CA VAL A 368 8.53 3.15 16.70
C VAL A 368 7.44 3.98 17.36
N TYR A 369 6.20 3.83 16.89
CA TYR A 369 5.02 4.42 17.49
C TYR A 369 3.97 3.38 17.89
N TYR A 370 3.06 3.79 18.76
CA TYR A 370 1.88 3.06 19.14
C TYR A 370 0.70 4.01 19.24
N PHE A 371 -0.26 3.86 18.33
CA PHE A 371 -1.45 4.70 18.27
C PHE A 371 -2.50 4.15 19.23
N THR A 372 -2.83 4.90 20.27
CA THR A 372 -3.75 4.51 21.35
C THR A 372 -4.98 5.40 21.43
N HIS A 373 -5.04 6.45 20.60
CA HIS A 373 -6.17 7.36 20.59
C HIS A 373 -7.44 6.65 20.11
N HIS A 374 -8.45 6.59 20.99
CA HIS A 374 -9.74 6.02 20.67
C HIS A 374 -10.58 7.01 19.88
N LEU A 375 -10.95 6.64 18.64
CA LEU A 375 -11.74 7.51 17.78
C LEU A 375 -13.13 7.74 18.35
N PRO A 376 -13.65 9.00 18.30
CA PRO A 376 -14.99 9.31 18.82
C PRO A 376 -16.10 8.73 17.94
N GLY A 377 -17.28 8.55 18.51
CA GLY A 377 -18.50 8.18 17.79
C GLY A 377 -18.96 6.72 17.96
N ASP A 378 -18.08 5.82 18.34
CA ASP A 378 -18.39 4.45 18.73
C ASP A 378 -17.36 3.86 19.70
N ASP A 379 -17.45 2.55 19.98
CA ASP A 379 -16.61 1.81 20.92
C ASP A 379 -15.50 0.98 20.22
N TRP A 380 -15.21 1.26 18.96
CA TRP A 380 -14.21 0.48 18.18
C TRP A 380 -12.77 0.77 18.60
N GLY A 381 -12.53 1.87 19.32
CA GLY A 381 -11.25 2.24 19.87
C GLY A 381 -10.26 2.69 18.80
N ALA A 382 -8.98 2.38 19.02
CA ALA A 382 -7.88 2.61 18.05
C ALA A 382 -7.75 1.38 17.13
N PHE A 383 -8.75 1.16 16.28
CA PHE A 383 -8.85 -0.02 15.40
C PHE A 383 -7.80 -0.03 14.29
N HIS A 384 -7.68 -1.13 13.57
CA HIS A 384 -6.76 -1.29 12.44
C HIS A 384 -7.03 -0.24 11.35
N GLY A 385 -6.07 0.65 11.08
CA GLY A 385 -6.19 1.75 10.12
C GLY A 385 -6.74 3.06 10.71
N ALA A 386 -7.13 3.10 12.00
CA ALA A 386 -7.68 4.29 12.64
C ALA A 386 -6.82 5.55 12.48
N GLU A 387 -5.51 5.39 12.44
CA GLU A 387 -4.54 6.48 12.29
C GLU A 387 -4.53 7.13 10.90
N LEU A 388 -5.15 6.51 9.88
CA LEU A 388 -5.16 7.02 8.50
C LEU A 388 -5.81 8.40 8.39
N TRP A 389 -6.92 8.63 9.06
CA TRP A 389 -7.61 9.92 9.09
C TRP A 389 -6.69 11.05 9.60
N TYR A 390 -5.87 10.74 10.60
CA TYR A 390 -4.96 11.68 11.22
C TYR A 390 -3.73 11.95 10.35
N MET A 391 -3.09 10.90 9.84
CA MET A 391 -1.87 11.06 9.06
C MET A 391 -2.10 11.60 7.64
N PHE A 392 -3.32 11.49 7.09
CA PHE A 392 -3.70 12.18 5.85
C PHE A 392 -4.33 13.55 6.07
N GLY A 393 -4.78 13.87 7.29
CA GLY A 393 -5.41 15.15 7.60
C GLY A 393 -6.83 15.26 7.06
N THR A 394 -7.52 14.14 6.93
CA THR A 394 -8.84 14.04 6.27
C THR A 394 -9.99 13.81 7.25
N LEU A 395 -9.83 14.20 8.52
CA LEU A 395 -10.84 14.06 9.57
C LEU A 395 -12.24 14.56 9.13
N ASP A 396 -12.29 15.65 8.35
CA ASP A 396 -13.55 16.26 7.92
C ASP A 396 -14.32 15.42 6.86
N ARG A 397 -13.71 14.37 6.30
CA ARG A 397 -14.37 13.43 5.39
C ARG A 397 -15.02 12.25 6.12
N CYS A 398 -14.63 12.03 7.38
CA CYS A 398 -15.15 10.95 8.19
C CYS A 398 -16.47 11.33 8.86
N TRP A 399 -17.35 10.36 9.08
CA TRP A 399 -18.62 10.53 9.81
C TRP A 399 -18.46 10.83 11.29
N ARG A 400 -17.26 10.64 11.85
CA ARG A 400 -16.98 10.75 13.28
C ARG A 400 -16.98 12.21 13.77
N PRO A 401 -17.47 12.48 14.99
CA PRO A 401 -17.54 13.83 15.55
C PRO A 401 -16.19 14.26 16.14
N PHE A 402 -15.16 14.38 15.32
CA PHE A 402 -13.82 14.79 15.74
C PHE A 402 -13.79 16.17 16.40
N GLY A 403 -13.16 16.24 17.59
CA GLY A 403 -13.02 17.42 18.40
C GLY A 403 -11.65 18.12 18.27
N PRO A 404 -11.38 19.12 19.16
CA PRO A 404 -10.12 19.84 19.15
C PRO A 404 -8.89 18.98 19.44
N ASP A 405 -9.03 17.94 20.27
CA ASP A 405 -7.92 17.03 20.60
C ASP A 405 -7.54 16.16 19.41
N ASP A 406 -8.54 15.65 18.68
CA ASP A 406 -8.33 14.92 17.41
C ASP A 406 -7.58 15.79 16.39
N ARG A 407 -7.97 17.07 16.26
CA ARG A 407 -7.33 17.99 15.30
C ARG A 407 -5.90 18.32 15.69
N ARG A 408 -5.59 18.40 16.98
CA ARG A 408 -4.23 18.59 17.47
C ARG A 408 -3.39 17.35 17.19
N LEU A 409 -3.88 16.14 17.53
CA LEU A 409 -3.19 14.90 17.23
C LEU A 409 -2.96 14.73 15.71
N CYS A 410 -3.94 15.09 14.89
CA CYS A 410 -3.83 15.10 13.44
C CYS A 410 -2.68 16.01 12.96
N ASP A 411 -2.59 17.23 13.49
CA ASP A 411 -1.51 18.18 13.14
C ASP A 411 -0.13 17.67 13.58
N ASP A 412 -0.03 17.12 14.80
CA ASP A 412 1.18 16.51 15.34
C ASP A 412 1.64 15.31 14.48
N MET A 413 0.73 14.39 14.13
CA MET A 413 1.04 13.22 13.32
C MET A 413 1.48 13.60 11.90
N LEU A 414 0.77 14.53 11.25
CA LEU A 414 1.20 15.07 9.96
C LEU A 414 2.60 15.70 10.05
N GLY A 415 2.90 16.39 11.17
CA GLY A 415 4.24 16.91 11.46
C GLY A 415 5.27 15.77 11.49
N TYR A 416 5.05 14.75 12.32
CA TYR A 416 5.97 13.62 12.47
C TYR A 416 6.23 12.87 11.16
N TRP A 417 5.18 12.55 10.38
CA TRP A 417 5.30 11.86 9.10
C TRP A 417 6.09 12.69 8.10
N THR A 418 5.71 13.96 7.92
CA THR A 418 6.37 14.83 6.93
C THR A 418 7.81 15.18 7.33
N ASP A 419 8.12 15.35 8.63
CA ASP A 419 9.49 15.59 9.08
C ASP A 419 10.38 14.36 8.92
N PHE A 420 9.84 13.14 9.16
CA PHE A 420 10.53 11.92 8.84
C PHE A 420 10.80 11.81 7.31
N MET A 421 9.84 12.15 6.48
CA MET A 421 10.00 12.14 5.02
C MET A 421 11.05 13.14 4.54
N LYS A 422 11.16 14.30 5.19
CA LYS A 422 12.19 15.32 4.89
C LYS A 422 13.58 14.88 5.36
N THR A 423 13.70 14.40 6.58
CA THR A 423 14.98 14.32 7.31
C THR A 423 15.40 12.90 7.72
N GLY A 424 14.48 11.92 7.70
CA GLY A 424 14.66 10.59 8.31
C GLY A 424 14.48 10.60 9.83
N ARG A 425 13.96 11.69 10.41
CA ARG A 425 13.66 11.85 11.85
C ARG A 425 12.27 12.44 12.02
N PRO A 426 11.37 11.83 12.80
CA PRO A 426 10.00 12.33 12.95
C PRO A 426 9.92 13.60 13.82
N ALA A 427 10.87 13.78 14.75
CA ALA A 427 10.95 14.95 15.64
C ALA A 427 12.37 15.12 16.20
N GLU A 428 12.55 16.12 17.08
CA GLU A 428 13.77 16.23 17.89
C GLU A 428 13.90 15.02 18.85
N GLU A 429 15.12 14.57 19.13
CA GLU A 429 15.40 13.37 19.93
C GLU A 429 14.80 13.41 21.34
N LYS A 430 14.66 14.61 21.93
CA LYS A 430 14.00 14.77 23.24
C LYS A 430 12.51 14.40 23.22
N GLU A 431 11.87 14.47 22.05
CA GLU A 431 10.45 14.21 21.85
C GLU A 431 10.20 12.79 21.28
N TRP A 432 10.99 12.38 20.30
CA TRP A 432 10.88 11.07 19.70
C TRP A 432 12.29 10.52 19.36
N ARG A 433 12.84 9.73 20.27
CA ARG A 433 14.12 9.07 20.04
C ARG A 433 13.95 7.69 19.39
N PRO A 434 14.99 7.20 18.69
CA PRO A 434 14.94 5.86 18.11
C PRO A 434 14.74 4.76 19.17
N CYS A 435 14.06 3.68 18.79
CA CYS A 435 13.86 2.49 19.63
C CYS A 435 15.12 1.62 19.61
N ARG A 436 15.84 1.51 20.74
CA ARG A 436 17.09 0.76 20.88
C ARG A 436 16.93 -0.48 21.76
N ALA A 437 17.74 -1.51 21.53
CA ALA A 437 17.71 -2.73 22.32
C ALA A 437 17.93 -2.46 23.83
N GLY A 438 18.81 -1.53 24.19
CA GLY A 438 19.09 -1.15 25.59
C GLY A 438 18.12 -0.13 26.18
N ASP A 439 17.32 0.57 25.37
CA ASP A 439 16.36 1.61 25.74
C ASP A 439 15.21 1.65 24.71
N PRO A 440 14.27 0.72 24.80
CA PRO A 440 13.17 0.60 23.84
C PRO A 440 12.17 1.75 24.05
N PHE A 441 12.32 2.79 23.25
CA PHE A 441 11.39 3.93 23.23
C PHE A 441 10.32 3.72 22.17
N VAL A 442 9.06 3.91 22.56
CA VAL A 442 7.91 3.90 21.66
C VAL A 442 7.13 5.20 21.86
N LYS A 443 6.92 5.95 20.80
CA LYS A 443 6.09 7.16 20.84
C LYS A 443 4.63 6.75 20.95
N ILE A 444 3.98 7.17 22.03
CA ILE A 444 2.53 7.02 22.19
C ILE A 444 1.86 8.18 21.45
N LEU A 445 0.87 7.84 20.63
CA LEU A 445 0.02 8.77 19.89
C LEU A 445 -1.41 8.62 20.45
N ASP A 446 -1.80 9.58 21.33
CA ASP A 446 -3.05 9.52 22.08
C ASP A 446 -3.76 10.89 22.10
#